data_b849be775e955f08e7297253d63163c5
#
_entry.id   b849be775e955f08e7297253d63163c5
#
_cell.length_a   1.000
_cell.length_b   1.000
_cell.length_c   1.000
_cell.angle_alpha   90.00
_cell.angle_beta   90.00
_cell.angle_gamma   90.00
#
_symmetry.space_group_name_H-M   'P 1'
#
loop_
_entity.id
_entity.type
_entity.pdbx_description
1 polymer ?
#
loop_
_entity_poly.entity_id
_entity_poly.type
_entity_poly.pdbx_seq_one_letter_code
_entity_poly.pdbx_strand_id
1 'polypeptide(L)'
;IDPETHLVFDGIKAGSLVRAQYTYCQGVVVGLETELAVRTGDERHGARVRRLVAAIAEQMAPEGVLKGAGGGDGGLFAGITARYLALAATELPGDSSADAAARATAGDIVLASARAAWDNRQDVDGLPLFSAFWDRIAEVPRADAEAAKFVEGTVIESAAPERDLSVQVSGWMLMEAANVVAQHQGAQPN
;
A
#
# COMPACT_ATOMS: atom_id res chain seq x y z
N ILE A 1 2.33 1.96 -18.11
CA ILE A 1 2.38 3.18 -17.26
C ILE A 1 1.69 4.30 -18.00
N ASP A 2 0.85 5.01 -17.29
CA ASP A 2 0.15 6.19 -17.78
C ASP A 2 1.16 7.35 -17.96
N PRO A 3 1.24 7.98 -19.13
CA PRO A 3 2.18 9.07 -19.36
C PRO A 3 1.83 10.36 -18.59
N GLU A 4 0.59 10.56 -18.18
CA GLU A 4 0.12 11.74 -17.45
C GLU A 4 0.27 11.59 -15.93
N THR A 5 -0.18 10.45 -15.40
CA THR A 5 -0.18 10.20 -13.95
C THR A 5 1.07 9.50 -13.46
N HIS A 6 1.85 8.89 -14.35
CA HIS A 6 2.97 7.98 -14.07
C HIS A 6 2.59 6.72 -13.28
N LEU A 7 1.29 6.46 -13.10
CA LEU A 7 0.80 5.26 -12.44
C LEU A 7 0.69 4.08 -13.41
N VAL A 8 0.72 2.89 -12.85
CA VAL A 8 0.61 1.63 -13.60
C VAL A 8 -0.87 1.29 -13.80
N PHE A 9 -1.25 0.93 -15.00
CA PHE A 9 -2.56 0.37 -15.31
C PHE A 9 -2.67 -1.08 -14.82
N ASP A 10 -3.89 -1.51 -14.52
CA ASP A 10 -4.15 -2.86 -13.98
C ASP A 10 -3.67 -3.99 -14.91
N GLY A 11 -3.92 -3.87 -16.21
CA GLY A 11 -3.48 -4.92 -17.12
C GLY A 11 -4.09 -4.84 -18.52
N ILE A 12 -4.11 -6.01 -19.18
CA ILE A 12 -4.71 -6.20 -20.50
C ILE A 12 -5.76 -7.30 -20.39
N LYS A 13 -7.00 -7.01 -20.79
CA LYS A 13 -8.10 -7.98 -20.86
C LYS A 13 -8.64 -8.05 -22.27
N ALA A 14 -8.67 -9.26 -22.86
CA ALA A 14 -9.12 -9.49 -24.22
C ALA A 14 -8.46 -8.55 -25.28
N GLY A 15 -7.16 -8.30 -25.14
CA GLY A 15 -6.40 -7.42 -26.04
C GLY A 15 -6.57 -5.92 -25.80
N SER A 16 -7.41 -5.51 -24.87
CA SER A 16 -7.64 -4.12 -24.52
C SER A 16 -7.01 -3.73 -23.17
N LEU A 17 -6.42 -2.54 -23.12
CA LEU A 17 -5.82 -2.01 -21.89
C LEU A 17 -6.89 -1.69 -20.83
N VAL A 18 -6.76 -2.29 -19.65
CA VAL A 18 -7.56 -1.95 -18.49
C VAL A 18 -6.91 -0.76 -17.79
N ARG A 19 -7.54 0.42 -17.91
CA ARG A 19 -6.97 1.69 -17.42
C ARG A 19 -7.18 1.96 -15.92
N ALA A 20 -7.74 1.02 -15.17
CA ALA A 20 -7.83 1.12 -13.73
C ALA A 20 -6.41 1.23 -13.13
N GLN A 21 -6.26 2.08 -12.13
CA GLN A 21 -4.98 2.35 -11.44
C GLN A 21 -5.17 2.04 -9.96
N TYR A 22 -5.10 0.77 -9.61
CA TYR A 22 -5.22 0.34 -8.22
C TYR A 22 -3.90 0.53 -7.46
N THR A 23 -3.98 0.71 -6.15
CA THR A 23 -2.79 0.89 -5.31
C THR A 23 -1.86 -0.32 -5.40
N TYR A 24 -2.38 -1.56 -5.36
CA TYR A 24 -1.55 -2.76 -5.42
C TYR A 24 -0.70 -2.85 -6.70
N CYS A 25 -1.21 -2.39 -7.84
CA CYS A 25 -0.46 -2.39 -9.10
C CYS A 25 0.82 -1.56 -8.98
N GLN A 26 0.73 -0.42 -8.29
CA GLN A 26 1.87 0.45 -8.03
C GLN A 26 2.86 -0.23 -7.08
N GLY A 27 2.36 -0.77 -5.97
CA GLY A 27 3.16 -1.45 -4.98
C GLY A 27 3.99 -2.58 -5.58
N VAL A 28 3.36 -3.48 -6.34
CA VAL A 28 4.06 -4.62 -6.97
C VAL A 28 5.17 -4.15 -7.91
N VAL A 29 4.93 -3.09 -8.71
CA VAL A 29 5.95 -2.56 -9.64
C VAL A 29 7.04 -1.82 -8.88
N VAL A 30 6.72 -1.07 -7.82
CA VAL A 30 7.73 -0.47 -6.93
C VAL A 30 8.64 -1.57 -6.35
N GLY A 31 8.07 -2.65 -5.84
CA GLY A 31 8.84 -3.76 -5.29
C GLY A 31 9.74 -4.44 -6.33
N LEU A 32 9.19 -4.76 -7.50
CA LEU A 32 9.96 -5.36 -8.60
C LEU A 32 11.13 -4.47 -9.04
N GLU A 33 10.87 -3.19 -9.26
CA GLU A 33 11.90 -2.25 -9.74
C GLU A 33 12.95 -1.97 -8.66
N THR A 34 12.58 -1.97 -7.37
CA THR A 34 13.53 -1.87 -6.25
C THR A 34 14.46 -3.09 -6.23
N GLU A 35 13.92 -4.30 -6.29
CA GLU A 35 14.72 -5.52 -6.35
C GLU A 35 15.66 -5.57 -7.57
N LEU A 36 15.18 -5.13 -8.73
CA LEU A 36 16.00 -5.05 -9.94
C LEU A 36 17.12 -3.99 -9.78
N ALA A 37 16.83 -2.84 -9.17
CA ALA A 37 17.84 -1.82 -8.91
C ALA A 37 18.96 -2.37 -7.99
N VAL A 38 18.58 -3.07 -6.92
CA VAL A 38 19.53 -3.72 -5.98
C VAL A 38 20.38 -4.78 -6.70
N ARG A 39 19.77 -5.64 -7.49
CA ARG A 39 20.45 -6.79 -8.09
C ARG A 39 21.30 -6.46 -9.30
N THR A 40 20.89 -5.47 -10.08
CA THR A 40 21.54 -5.15 -11.37
C THR A 40 22.41 -3.90 -11.34
N GLY A 41 22.15 -2.99 -10.40
CA GLY A 41 22.77 -1.66 -10.38
C GLY A 41 22.34 -0.77 -11.56
N ASP A 42 21.34 -1.16 -12.33
CA ASP A 42 20.87 -0.38 -13.47
C ASP A 42 19.99 0.79 -12.98
N GLU A 43 20.50 2.00 -13.18
CA GLU A 43 19.88 3.27 -12.76
C GLU A 43 18.44 3.46 -13.32
N ARG A 44 18.09 2.81 -14.42
CA ARG A 44 16.73 2.87 -14.98
C ARG A 44 15.67 2.35 -14.02
N HIS A 45 16.02 1.35 -13.20
CA HIS A 45 15.12 0.80 -12.20
C HIS A 45 14.91 1.78 -11.04
N GLY A 46 15.97 2.35 -10.50
CA GLY A 46 15.89 3.40 -9.48
C GLY A 46 15.08 4.62 -9.94
N ALA A 47 15.30 5.06 -11.18
CA ALA A 47 14.54 6.16 -11.78
C ALA A 47 13.02 5.86 -11.88
N ARG A 48 12.62 4.60 -12.12
CA ARG A 48 11.21 4.20 -12.12
C ARG A 48 10.63 4.19 -10.72
N VAL A 49 11.36 3.69 -9.72
CA VAL A 49 10.92 3.72 -8.32
C VAL A 49 10.67 5.15 -7.88
N ARG A 50 11.61 6.07 -8.11
CA ARG A 50 11.46 7.49 -7.75
C ARG A 50 10.18 8.11 -8.33
N ARG A 51 9.90 7.86 -9.62
CA ARG A 51 8.68 8.37 -10.29
C ARG A 51 7.41 7.76 -9.73
N LEU A 52 7.39 6.44 -9.49
CA LEU A 52 6.22 5.76 -8.94
C LEU A 52 5.95 6.19 -7.50
N VAL A 53 6.97 6.31 -6.65
CA VAL A 53 6.80 6.79 -5.27
C VAL A 53 6.24 8.21 -5.26
N ALA A 54 6.74 9.11 -6.12
CA ALA A 54 6.18 10.45 -6.25
C ALA A 54 4.72 10.45 -6.71
N ALA A 55 4.38 9.64 -7.71
CA ALA A 55 3.01 9.50 -8.20
C ALA A 55 2.05 8.91 -7.15
N ILE A 56 2.50 7.93 -6.37
CA ILE A 56 1.75 7.37 -5.24
C ILE A 56 1.48 8.46 -4.19
N ALA A 57 2.51 9.22 -3.81
CA ALA A 57 2.38 10.30 -2.84
C ALA A 57 1.34 11.33 -3.27
N GLU A 58 1.39 11.76 -4.52
CA GLU A 58 0.50 12.79 -5.06
C GLU A 58 -0.94 12.32 -5.23
N GLN A 59 -1.15 11.10 -5.73
CA GLN A 59 -2.47 10.69 -6.21
C GLN A 59 -3.15 9.63 -5.35
N MET A 60 -2.37 8.81 -4.63
CA MET A 60 -2.89 7.71 -3.83
C MET A 60 -2.71 7.91 -2.32
N ALA A 61 -1.89 8.88 -1.92
CA ALA A 61 -1.69 9.25 -0.52
C ALA A 61 -1.58 10.78 -0.36
N PRO A 62 -2.56 11.59 -0.82
CA PRO A 62 -2.45 13.06 -0.88
C PRO A 62 -2.30 13.70 0.51
N GLU A 63 -2.77 13.04 1.56
CA GLU A 63 -2.62 13.47 2.96
C GLU A 63 -1.59 12.61 3.72
N GLY A 64 -0.71 11.91 2.98
CA GLY A 64 0.29 10.99 3.51
C GLY A 64 -0.27 9.60 3.87
N VAL A 65 -1.59 9.39 3.80
CA VAL A 65 -2.25 8.12 4.12
C VAL A 65 -2.72 7.44 2.83
N LEU A 66 -2.33 6.18 2.63
CA LEU A 66 -2.75 5.39 1.48
C LEU A 66 -4.27 5.23 1.44
N LYS A 67 -4.86 5.45 0.26
CA LYS A 67 -6.29 5.26 0.02
C LYS A 67 -6.65 3.77 0.08
N GLY A 68 -7.69 3.46 0.84
CA GLY A 68 -8.32 2.14 0.83
C GLY A 68 -9.16 1.91 -0.42
N ALA A 69 -9.51 0.65 -0.68
CA ALA A 69 -10.32 0.24 -1.82
C ALA A 69 -11.51 -0.66 -1.40
N GLY A 70 -12.02 -0.47 -0.18
CA GLY A 70 -13.13 -1.25 0.36
C GLY A 70 -12.69 -2.61 0.90
N GLY A 71 -13.59 -3.57 0.85
CA GLY A 71 -13.37 -4.96 1.25
C GLY A 71 -13.13 -5.89 0.06
N GLY A 72 -13.46 -7.17 0.22
CA GLY A 72 -13.24 -8.18 -0.80
C GLY A 72 -11.79 -8.24 -1.29
N ASP A 73 -11.60 -8.32 -2.59
CA ASP A 73 -10.26 -8.26 -3.20
C ASP A 73 -9.58 -6.90 -2.94
N GLY A 74 -10.35 -5.81 -2.94
CA GLY A 74 -9.87 -4.46 -2.69
C GLY A 74 -9.23 -4.27 -1.31
N GLY A 75 -9.67 -5.07 -0.33
CA GLY A 75 -9.20 -4.98 1.05
C GLY A 75 -7.69 -5.19 1.22
N LEU A 76 -7.02 -5.91 0.31
CA LEU A 76 -5.57 -6.13 0.35
C LEU A 76 -4.74 -5.06 -0.35
N PHE A 77 -5.35 -4.22 -1.20
CA PHE A 77 -4.60 -3.38 -2.14
C PHE A 77 -3.65 -2.41 -1.45
N ALA A 78 -4.11 -1.72 -0.42
CA ALA A 78 -3.28 -0.76 0.30
C ALA A 78 -2.15 -1.45 1.11
N GLY A 79 -2.43 -2.61 1.73
CA GLY A 79 -1.43 -3.38 2.47
C GLY A 79 -0.31 -3.90 1.59
N ILE A 80 -0.63 -4.38 0.39
CA ILE A 80 0.37 -4.77 -0.62
C ILE A 80 1.26 -3.56 -0.97
N THR A 81 0.66 -2.39 -1.19
CA THR A 81 1.41 -1.18 -1.51
C THR A 81 2.33 -0.76 -0.35
N ALA A 82 1.82 -0.76 0.88
CA ALA A 82 2.60 -0.41 2.07
C ALA A 82 3.83 -1.32 2.23
N ARG A 83 3.68 -2.63 2.02
CA ARG A 83 4.79 -3.59 2.05
C ARG A 83 5.91 -3.21 1.08
N TYR A 84 5.58 -2.86 -0.16
CA TYR A 84 6.58 -2.55 -1.19
C TYR A 84 7.12 -1.12 -1.08
N LEU A 85 6.36 -0.19 -0.52
CA LEU A 85 6.91 1.12 -0.12
C LEU A 85 7.93 0.97 1.01
N ALA A 86 7.69 0.10 1.99
CA ALA A 86 8.68 -0.19 3.03
C ALA A 86 9.97 -0.78 2.43
N LEU A 87 9.87 -1.69 1.46
CA LEU A 87 11.03 -2.21 0.74
C LEU A 87 11.79 -1.08 0.03
N ALA A 88 11.10 -0.19 -0.67
CA ALA A 88 11.74 0.96 -1.33
C ALA A 88 12.38 1.92 -0.32
N ALA A 89 11.75 2.13 0.84
CA ALA A 89 12.28 3.00 1.89
C ALA A 89 13.60 2.47 2.49
N THR A 90 13.78 1.15 2.56
CA THR A 90 14.93 0.52 3.22
C THR A 90 16.01 0.03 2.24
N GLU A 91 15.63 -0.37 1.03
CA GLU A 91 16.52 -1.09 0.11
C GLU A 91 16.82 -0.34 -1.21
N LEU A 92 16.08 0.72 -1.56
CA LEU A 92 16.36 1.46 -2.80
C LEU A 92 17.79 1.98 -2.78
N PRO A 93 18.66 1.54 -3.71
CA PRO A 93 20.06 1.97 -3.76
C PRO A 93 20.19 3.39 -4.33
N GLY A 94 21.37 3.97 -4.14
CA GLY A 94 21.74 5.26 -4.69
C GLY A 94 21.93 6.35 -3.63
N ASP A 95 22.88 7.27 -3.93
CA ASP A 95 23.32 8.31 -2.99
C ASP A 95 22.87 9.72 -3.43
N SER A 96 22.07 9.82 -4.51
CA SER A 96 21.56 11.11 -4.95
C SER A 96 20.50 11.65 -3.98
N SER A 97 20.33 12.96 -3.94
CA SER A 97 19.25 13.59 -3.18
C SER A 97 17.86 13.11 -3.62
N ALA A 98 17.70 12.71 -4.89
CA ALA A 98 16.47 12.17 -5.42
C ALA A 98 16.20 10.75 -4.88
N ASP A 99 17.22 9.90 -4.71
CA ASP A 99 17.09 8.58 -4.09
C ASP A 99 16.73 8.71 -2.61
N ALA A 100 17.43 9.59 -1.90
CA ALA A 100 17.13 9.87 -0.49
C ALA A 100 15.70 10.41 -0.31
N ALA A 101 15.24 11.31 -1.16
CA ALA A 101 13.88 11.83 -1.13
C ALA A 101 12.85 10.74 -1.40
N ALA A 102 13.10 9.84 -2.36
CA ALA A 102 12.17 8.73 -2.64
C ALA A 102 12.07 7.75 -1.46
N ARG A 103 13.21 7.38 -0.84
CA ARG A 103 13.21 6.55 0.38
C ARG A 103 12.44 7.22 1.52
N ALA A 104 12.69 8.50 1.77
CA ALA A 104 11.99 9.25 2.80
C ALA A 104 10.49 9.31 2.54
N THR A 105 10.08 9.70 1.33
CA THR A 105 8.65 9.76 0.94
C THR A 105 7.96 8.41 1.10
N ALA A 106 8.59 7.32 0.66
CA ALA A 106 8.04 5.97 0.80
C ALA A 106 7.86 5.58 2.28
N GLY A 107 8.87 5.85 3.13
CA GLY A 107 8.81 5.62 4.57
C GLY A 107 7.76 6.47 5.27
N ASP A 108 7.66 7.75 4.93
CA ASP A 108 6.70 8.68 5.52
C ASP A 108 5.25 8.25 5.24
N ILE A 109 4.94 7.82 4.00
CA ILE A 109 3.63 7.28 3.64
C ILE A 109 3.29 6.04 4.50
N VAL A 110 4.22 5.11 4.65
CA VAL A 110 4.01 3.89 5.45
C VAL A 110 3.76 4.25 6.91
N LEU A 111 4.60 5.10 7.51
CA LEU A 111 4.48 5.48 8.92
C LEU A 111 3.22 6.31 9.21
N ALA A 112 2.87 7.24 8.32
CA ALA A 112 1.65 8.03 8.46
C ALA A 112 0.39 7.16 8.31
N SER A 113 0.37 6.25 7.33
CA SER A 113 -0.73 5.28 7.15
C SER A 113 -0.89 4.38 8.37
N ALA A 114 0.23 3.87 8.92
CA ALA A 114 0.20 3.00 10.10
C ALA A 114 -0.33 3.74 11.34
N ARG A 115 0.08 4.99 11.54
CA ARG A 115 -0.43 5.82 12.63
C ARG A 115 -1.93 6.06 12.48
N ALA A 116 -2.38 6.47 11.27
CA ALA A 116 -3.79 6.70 11.00
C ALA A 116 -4.62 5.42 11.20
N ALA A 117 -4.18 4.28 10.66
CA ALA A 117 -4.88 3.00 10.82
C ALA A 117 -4.96 2.57 12.30
N TRP A 118 -3.90 2.80 13.08
CA TRP A 118 -3.87 2.47 14.50
C TRP A 118 -4.77 3.37 15.32
N ASP A 119 -4.78 4.66 15.05
CA ASP A 119 -5.60 5.64 15.76
C ASP A 119 -7.10 5.47 15.46
N ASN A 120 -7.43 5.03 14.26
CA ASN A 120 -8.81 4.80 13.78
C ASN A 120 -9.32 3.37 13.97
N ARG A 121 -8.51 2.45 14.53
CA ARG A 121 -8.98 1.10 14.82
C ARG A 121 -10.06 1.08 15.90
N GLN A 122 -10.85 0.03 15.91
CA GLN A 122 -11.69 -0.33 17.05
C GLN A 122 -11.05 -1.49 17.83
N ASP A 123 -11.45 -1.67 19.06
CA ASP A 123 -11.09 -2.83 19.87
C ASP A 123 -12.30 -3.78 19.94
N VAL A 124 -12.10 -5.01 19.51
CA VAL A 124 -13.13 -6.05 19.58
C VAL A 124 -12.53 -7.26 20.29
N ASP A 125 -13.05 -7.56 21.47
CA ASP A 125 -12.58 -8.64 22.34
C ASP A 125 -11.07 -8.58 22.66
N GLY A 126 -10.52 -7.35 22.83
CA GLY A 126 -9.11 -7.11 23.10
C GLY A 126 -8.20 -7.21 21.87
N LEU A 127 -8.76 -7.29 20.67
CA LEU A 127 -8.02 -7.34 19.40
C LEU A 127 -8.31 -6.13 18.53
N PRO A 128 -7.31 -5.61 17.79
CA PRO A 128 -7.52 -4.48 16.89
C PRO A 128 -8.36 -4.90 15.69
N LEU A 129 -9.39 -4.11 15.38
CA LEU A 129 -10.15 -4.16 14.15
C LEU A 129 -9.77 -2.97 13.29
N PHE A 130 -9.14 -3.20 12.15
CA PHE A 130 -8.72 -2.15 11.22
C PHE A 130 -9.85 -1.77 10.26
N SER A 131 -9.92 -0.47 9.93
CA SER A 131 -10.82 0.02 8.89
C SER A 131 -10.34 -0.36 7.49
N ALA A 132 -11.27 -0.54 6.57
CA ALA A 132 -10.99 -0.66 5.14
C ALA A 132 -10.41 0.64 4.54
N PHE A 133 -10.60 1.76 5.25
CA PHE A 133 -10.09 3.09 4.91
C PHE A 133 -9.34 3.65 6.12
N TRP A 134 -8.03 3.64 6.09
CA TRP A 134 -7.19 3.95 7.26
C TRP A 134 -7.33 5.38 7.80
N ASP A 135 -7.84 6.30 6.98
CA ASP A 135 -8.18 7.67 7.36
C ASP A 135 -9.54 7.81 8.08
N ARG A 136 -10.23 6.71 8.35
CA ARG A 136 -11.56 6.68 8.97
C ARG A 136 -11.62 5.67 10.10
N ILE A 137 -12.47 5.97 11.10
CA ILE A 137 -12.73 5.04 12.21
C ILE A 137 -13.34 3.75 11.66
N ALA A 138 -12.81 2.61 12.12
CA ALA A 138 -13.32 1.29 11.76
C ALA A 138 -14.77 1.11 12.26
N GLU A 139 -15.61 0.47 11.46
CA GLU A 139 -16.97 0.11 11.84
C GLU A 139 -16.98 -1.32 12.39
N VAL A 140 -17.52 -1.50 13.62
CA VAL A 140 -17.67 -2.84 14.18
C VAL A 140 -18.82 -3.55 13.45
N PRO A 141 -18.55 -4.65 12.73
CA PRO A 141 -19.57 -5.34 11.96
C PRO A 141 -20.67 -5.91 12.85
N ARG A 142 -21.91 -5.73 12.46
CA ARG A 142 -23.04 -6.41 13.12
C ARG A 142 -22.98 -7.91 12.86
N ALA A 143 -23.41 -8.71 13.83
CA ALA A 143 -23.38 -10.17 13.72
C ALA A 143 -24.21 -10.71 12.54
N ASP A 144 -25.28 -10.00 12.15
CA ASP A 144 -26.19 -10.33 11.04
C ASP A 144 -25.78 -9.68 9.70
N ALA A 145 -24.65 -8.95 9.64
CA ALA A 145 -24.17 -8.34 8.41
C ALA A 145 -23.85 -9.40 7.35
N GLU A 146 -24.20 -9.11 6.10
CA GLU A 146 -23.92 -10.01 4.97
C GLU A 146 -22.41 -10.18 4.79
N ALA A 147 -21.97 -11.43 4.69
CA ALA A 147 -20.56 -11.78 4.49
C ALA A 147 -20.13 -11.62 3.02
N ALA A 148 -18.83 -11.53 2.80
CA ALA A 148 -18.22 -11.52 1.47
C ALA A 148 -18.67 -12.74 0.64
N LYS A 149 -18.80 -12.53 -0.67
CA LYS A 149 -19.22 -13.58 -1.61
C LYS A 149 -18.17 -13.74 -2.71
N PHE A 150 -17.91 -14.99 -3.08
CA PHE A 150 -17.09 -15.28 -4.26
C PHE A 150 -17.99 -15.40 -5.49
N VAL A 151 -17.76 -14.53 -6.47
CA VAL A 151 -18.53 -14.48 -7.72
C VAL A 151 -17.57 -14.36 -8.91
N GLU A 152 -17.62 -15.31 -9.81
CA GLU A 152 -16.87 -15.32 -11.08
C GLU A 152 -15.36 -15.00 -10.94
N GLY A 153 -14.72 -15.52 -9.90
CA GLY A 153 -13.28 -15.34 -9.67
C GLY A 153 -12.90 -14.10 -8.86
N THR A 154 -13.90 -13.35 -8.36
CA THR A 154 -13.69 -12.12 -7.56
C THR A 154 -14.37 -12.26 -6.21
N VAL A 155 -13.75 -11.77 -5.15
CA VAL A 155 -14.37 -11.65 -3.83
C VAL A 155 -15.06 -10.29 -3.73
N ILE A 156 -16.40 -10.33 -3.72
CA ILE A 156 -17.23 -9.16 -3.44
C ILE A 156 -17.25 -8.92 -1.94
N GLU A 157 -17.08 -7.66 -1.54
CA GLU A 157 -16.99 -7.27 -0.13
C GLU A 157 -18.25 -7.62 0.70
N SER A 158 -18.06 -7.76 1.99
CA SER A 158 -19.12 -7.82 2.99
C SER A 158 -19.90 -6.50 3.06
N ALA A 159 -21.11 -6.54 3.61
CA ALA A 159 -21.88 -5.31 3.89
C ALA A 159 -21.16 -4.36 4.87
N ALA A 160 -20.24 -4.89 5.68
CA ALA A 160 -19.29 -4.13 6.49
C ALA A 160 -17.87 -4.63 6.13
N PRO A 161 -17.10 -3.87 5.33
CA PRO A 161 -15.80 -4.29 4.81
C PRO A 161 -14.80 -4.74 5.88
N GLU A 162 -14.88 -4.19 7.09
CA GLU A 162 -14.04 -4.56 8.23
C GLU A 162 -14.18 -6.04 8.65
N ARG A 163 -15.27 -6.72 8.24
CA ARG A 163 -15.45 -8.15 8.42
C ARG A 163 -14.57 -8.99 7.52
N ASP A 164 -14.09 -8.43 6.42
CA ASP A 164 -13.34 -9.17 5.42
C ASP A 164 -11.91 -9.41 5.90
N LEU A 165 -11.47 -10.66 5.82
CA LEU A 165 -10.12 -11.04 6.19
C LEU A 165 -9.06 -10.23 5.43
N SER A 166 -9.33 -9.88 4.17
CA SER A 166 -8.44 -9.06 3.34
C SER A 166 -8.14 -7.70 3.98
N VAL A 167 -9.15 -7.06 4.57
CA VAL A 167 -9.00 -5.77 5.28
C VAL A 167 -8.11 -5.93 6.51
N GLN A 168 -8.35 -6.97 7.32
CA GLN A 168 -7.58 -7.20 8.54
C GLN A 168 -6.12 -7.60 8.23
N VAL A 169 -5.90 -8.43 7.22
CA VAL A 169 -4.56 -8.78 6.72
C VAL A 169 -3.84 -7.55 6.18
N SER A 170 -4.54 -6.66 5.48
CA SER A 170 -3.99 -5.39 4.98
C SER A 170 -3.49 -4.50 6.12
N GLY A 171 -4.28 -4.37 7.18
CA GLY A 171 -3.89 -3.65 8.39
C GLY A 171 -2.65 -4.27 9.06
N TRP A 172 -2.60 -5.58 9.18
CA TRP A 172 -1.41 -6.27 9.69
C TRP A 172 -0.19 -6.04 8.80
N MET A 173 -0.30 -6.23 7.49
CA MET A 173 0.80 -5.97 6.54
C MET A 173 1.34 -4.55 6.69
N LEU A 174 0.47 -3.56 6.92
CA LEU A 174 0.85 -2.19 7.17
C LEU A 174 1.66 -2.05 8.48
N MET A 175 1.23 -2.69 9.58
CA MET A 175 1.96 -2.64 10.86
C MET A 175 3.35 -3.27 10.74
N GLU A 176 3.48 -4.39 10.04
CA GLU A 176 4.77 -5.03 9.76
C GLU A 176 5.67 -4.11 8.90
N ALA A 177 5.12 -3.52 7.84
CA ALA A 177 5.84 -2.57 6.99
C ALA A 177 6.36 -1.36 7.79
N ALA A 178 5.51 -0.80 8.66
CA ALA A 178 5.88 0.32 9.52
C ALA A 178 6.97 -0.05 10.54
N ASN A 179 6.91 -1.26 11.11
CA ASN A 179 7.95 -1.76 12.00
C ASN A 179 9.30 -1.86 11.29
N VAL A 180 9.34 -2.38 10.07
CA VAL A 180 10.57 -2.46 9.26
C VAL A 180 11.17 -1.08 9.00
N VAL A 181 10.34 -0.11 8.57
CA VAL A 181 10.79 1.27 8.32
C VAL A 181 11.29 1.92 9.60
N ALA A 182 10.57 1.79 10.72
CA ALA A 182 10.97 2.39 12.00
C ALA A 182 12.29 1.82 12.53
N GLN A 183 12.49 0.51 12.42
CA GLN A 183 13.76 -0.14 12.79
C GLN A 183 14.92 0.34 11.92
N HIS A 184 14.72 0.47 10.61
CA HIS A 184 15.74 0.96 9.70
C HIS A 184 16.15 2.40 10.02
N GLN A 185 15.18 3.29 10.30
CA GLN A 185 15.45 4.68 10.69
C GLN A 185 16.16 4.78 12.04
N GLY A 186 15.79 3.95 13.01
CA GLY A 186 16.43 3.91 14.33
C GLY A 186 17.83 3.32 14.34
N ALA A 187 18.19 2.53 13.32
CA ALA A 187 19.51 1.94 13.17
C ALA A 187 20.53 2.85 12.44
N GLN A 188 20.07 3.95 11.82
CA GLN A 188 20.96 4.93 11.18
C GLN A 188 21.60 5.81 12.27
N PRO A 189 22.93 5.89 12.36
CA PRO A 189 23.60 6.77 13.33
C PRO A 189 23.30 8.24 12.99
N ASN A 190 22.94 9.00 14.02
CA ASN A 190 22.81 10.46 13.95
C ASN A 190 24.11 11.14 13.53
#